data_3c1f1d3ad5abb0e9d3bc05788ed342b6
#
_entry.id   3c1f1d3ad5abb0e9d3bc05788ed342b6
#
_cell.length_a   1.000
_cell.length_b   1.000
_cell.length_c   1.000
_cell.angle_alpha   90.00
_cell.angle_beta   90.00
_cell.angle_gamma   90.00
#
_symmetry.space_group_name_H-M   'P 1'
#
loop_
_entity.id
_entity.type
_entity.pdbx_description
1 polymer ?
#
loop_
_entity_poly.entity_id
_entity_poly.type
_entity_poly.pdbx_seq_one_letter_code
_entity_poly.pdbx_strand_id
1 'polypeptide(L)'
;MADIAAEIVLFDGFDELDAVGPYEVLRNGARAGASLETRLVSLAETDLVRASHDLRLEPDGTLGEPDLLLVPGGGWTTEGGVRAAVEDGALPEAVRERYDDGATIASVCTGAMVLSAAGILEGRPAATHPVAVDDLAATAATVVDERVVDDGDVVTAGGVTSGIDLALWLLEREFGVEIAEAVAAEMAHERRGDVFESS
;
A
#
# COMPACT_ATOMS: atom_id res chain seq x y z
N MET A 1 20.91 6.88 10.07
CA MET A 1 20.13 6.18 9.03
C MET A 1 19.57 7.28 8.14
N ALA A 2 19.37 7.03 6.87
CA ALA A 2 18.70 8.00 5.99
C ALA A 2 17.24 8.14 6.45
N ASP A 3 16.67 9.34 6.30
CA ASP A 3 15.26 9.54 6.55
C ASP A 3 14.48 8.88 5.41
N ILE A 4 13.53 8.01 5.71
CA ILE A 4 12.66 7.37 4.70
C ILE A 4 11.46 8.27 4.44
N ALA A 5 11.23 8.59 3.16
CA ALA A 5 10.03 9.26 2.70
C ALA A 5 9.00 8.22 2.24
N ALA A 6 7.87 8.13 2.94
CA ALA A 6 6.76 7.27 2.57
C ALA A 6 5.58 8.10 2.04
N GLU A 7 5.06 7.73 0.89
CA GLU A 7 3.87 8.35 0.32
C GLU A 7 2.77 7.31 0.10
N ILE A 8 1.54 7.67 0.44
CA ILE A 8 0.33 6.87 0.21
C ILE A 8 -0.49 7.60 -0.83
N VAL A 9 -0.66 6.99 -2.00
CA VAL A 9 -1.35 7.65 -3.12
C VAL A 9 -2.87 7.52 -2.98
N LEU A 10 -3.56 8.66 -3.01
CA LEU A 10 -5.01 8.76 -2.96
C LEU A 10 -5.59 8.98 -4.37
N PHE A 11 -6.69 8.32 -4.66
CA PHE A 11 -7.47 8.46 -5.89
C PHE A 11 -8.96 8.30 -5.57
N ASP A 12 -9.86 8.86 -6.35
CA ASP A 12 -11.28 8.76 -6.08
C ASP A 12 -11.76 7.31 -6.01
N GLY A 13 -12.48 6.97 -4.94
CA GLY A 13 -12.99 5.64 -4.67
C GLY A 13 -11.99 4.66 -4.04
N PHE A 14 -10.84 5.14 -3.52
CA PHE A 14 -9.99 4.30 -2.68
C PHE A 14 -10.73 3.84 -1.41
N ASP A 15 -10.37 2.69 -0.83
CA ASP A 15 -10.91 2.26 0.46
C ASP A 15 -10.23 3.01 1.61
N GLU A 16 -11.02 3.59 2.50
CA GLU A 16 -10.54 4.46 3.58
C GLU A 16 -9.48 3.80 4.44
N LEU A 17 -9.76 2.57 4.89
CA LEU A 17 -8.88 1.91 5.85
C LEU A 17 -7.57 1.44 5.19
N ASP A 18 -7.58 1.17 3.89
CA ASP A 18 -6.39 0.78 3.13
C ASP A 18 -5.33 1.91 3.08
N ALA A 19 -5.78 3.16 3.19
CA ALA A 19 -4.89 4.32 3.25
C ALA A 19 -4.66 4.79 4.69
N VAL A 20 -5.74 5.00 5.47
CA VAL A 20 -5.66 5.62 6.81
C VAL A 20 -5.03 4.66 7.83
N GLY A 21 -5.26 3.34 7.70
CA GLY A 21 -4.65 2.35 8.58
C GLY A 21 -3.11 2.37 8.51
N PRO A 22 -2.52 2.14 7.33
CA PRO A 22 -1.07 2.27 7.16
C PRO A 22 -0.53 3.66 7.51
N TYR A 23 -1.25 4.73 7.14
CA TYR A 23 -0.85 6.09 7.49
C TYR A 23 -0.68 6.26 9.00
N GLU A 24 -1.66 5.83 9.80
CA GLU A 24 -1.60 5.95 11.25
C GLU A 24 -0.46 5.12 11.84
N VAL A 25 -0.25 3.87 11.35
CA VAL A 25 0.86 3.01 11.77
C VAL A 25 2.21 3.68 11.52
N LEU A 26 2.45 4.15 10.29
CA LEU A 26 3.71 4.79 9.90
C LEU A 26 3.95 6.09 10.68
N ARG A 27 2.91 6.91 10.89
CA ARG A 27 2.99 8.14 11.72
C ARG A 27 3.29 7.83 13.18
N ASN A 28 2.78 6.74 13.73
CA ASN A 28 3.12 6.27 15.07
C ASN A 28 4.56 5.73 15.12
N GLY A 29 5.04 5.07 14.04
CA GLY A 29 6.44 4.69 13.89
C GLY A 29 7.40 5.88 14.02
N ALA A 30 7.09 6.97 13.33
CA ALA A 30 7.86 8.21 13.45
C ALA A 30 7.86 8.77 14.89
N ARG A 31 6.73 8.72 15.59
CA ARG A 31 6.63 9.12 17.02
C ARG A 31 7.41 8.20 17.94
N ALA A 32 7.50 6.91 17.60
CA ALA A 32 8.28 5.91 18.34
C ALA A 32 9.79 6.01 18.07
N GLY A 33 10.22 6.87 17.14
CA GLY A 33 11.63 7.15 16.87
C GLY A 33 12.15 6.67 15.51
N ALA A 34 11.29 6.16 14.62
CA ALA A 34 11.68 5.89 13.24
C ALA A 34 11.99 7.20 12.50
N SER A 35 13.08 7.23 11.74
CA SER A 35 13.42 8.35 10.86
C SER A 35 12.60 8.27 9.58
N LEU A 36 11.31 8.60 9.69
CA LEU A 36 10.27 8.38 8.68
C LEU A 36 9.35 9.60 8.57
N GLU A 37 9.16 10.09 7.36
CA GLU A 37 8.12 11.04 7.01
C GLU A 37 7.03 10.32 6.21
N THR A 38 5.76 10.54 6.53
CA THR A 38 4.63 9.93 5.83
C THR A 38 3.65 10.99 5.36
N ARG A 39 3.30 10.96 4.08
CA ARG A 39 2.38 11.90 3.42
C ARG A 39 1.26 11.16 2.69
N LEU A 40 0.08 11.78 2.65
CA LEU A 40 -1.01 11.40 1.75
C LEU A 40 -0.92 12.27 0.50
N VAL A 41 -0.82 11.66 -0.67
CA VAL A 41 -0.58 12.38 -1.93
C VAL A 41 -1.59 12.01 -3.00
N SER A 42 -1.76 12.85 -4.01
CA SER A 42 -2.56 12.56 -5.21
C SER A 42 -1.70 12.66 -6.47
N LEU A 43 -2.13 12.11 -7.61
CA LEU A 43 -1.37 12.22 -8.86
C LEU A 43 -1.34 13.63 -9.42
N ALA A 44 -2.47 14.33 -9.31
CA ALA A 44 -2.61 15.72 -9.77
C ALA A 44 -3.01 16.61 -8.59
N GLU A 45 -2.69 17.90 -8.69
CA GLU A 45 -3.10 18.87 -7.69
C GLU A 45 -4.63 18.88 -7.52
N THR A 46 -5.10 18.67 -6.30
CA THR A 46 -6.51 18.67 -5.93
C THR A 46 -6.67 19.07 -4.47
N ASP A 47 -7.75 19.78 -4.17
CA ASP A 47 -8.08 20.14 -2.79
C ASP A 47 -8.72 18.98 -2.02
N LEU A 48 -9.23 17.96 -2.72
CA LEU A 48 -10.01 16.91 -2.10
C LEU A 48 -10.03 15.63 -2.92
N VAL A 49 -9.84 14.47 -2.26
CA VAL A 49 -10.08 13.13 -2.80
C VAL A 49 -11.23 12.48 -2.00
N ARG A 50 -12.15 11.83 -2.70
CA ARG A 50 -13.28 11.12 -2.10
C ARG A 50 -13.04 9.62 -2.08
N ALA A 51 -13.07 9.04 -0.91
CA ALA A 51 -12.98 7.59 -0.70
C ALA A 51 -14.31 6.86 -0.97
N SER A 52 -14.28 5.55 -0.93
CA SER A 52 -15.39 4.67 -1.33
C SER A 52 -16.64 4.77 -0.43
N HIS A 53 -16.46 5.14 0.85
CA HIS A 53 -17.53 5.34 1.83
C HIS A 53 -17.76 6.81 2.14
N ASP A 54 -17.47 7.70 1.18
CA ASP A 54 -17.70 9.15 1.25
C ASP A 54 -16.79 9.93 2.22
N LEU A 55 -15.75 9.31 2.82
CA LEU A 55 -14.72 10.07 3.51
C LEU A 55 -14.02 11.00 2.52
N ARG A 56 -13.75 12.21 2.96
CA ARG A 56 -13.07 13.24 2.16
C ARG A 56 -11.74 13.56 2.81
N LEU A 57 -10.67 13.43 2.03
CA LEU A 57 -9.32 13.74 2.48
C LEU A 57 -8.70 14.82 1.61
N GLU A 58 -8.03 15.76 2.25
CA GLU A 58 -7.16 16.74 1.61
C GLU A 58 -5.75 16.11 1.50
N PRO A 59 -5.20 15.94 0.30
CA PRO A 59 -3.83 15.45 0.16
C PRO A 59 -2.82 16.49 0.66
N ASP A 60 -1.68 16.01 1.18
CA ASP A 60 -0.55 16.87 1.57
C ASP A 60 0.15 17.49 0.34
N GLY A 61 -0.14 17.00 -0.85
CA GLY A 61 0.41 17.46 -2.12
C GLY A 61 0.30 16.40 -3.22
N THR A 62 1.11 16.56 -4.27
CA THR A 62 1.21 15.57 -5.35
C THR A 62 2.30 14.54 -5.08
N LEU A 63 2.18 13.37 -5.74
CA LEU A 63 3.15 12.27 -5.70
C LEU A 63 4.56 12.79 -6.07
N GLY A 64 5.48 12.60 -5.14
CA GLY A 64 6.89 12.97 -5.26
C GLY A 64 7.79 11.82 -5.73
N GLU A 65 8.98 11.77 -5.15
CA GLU A 65 9.97 10.69 -5.33
C GLU A 65 10.19 10.00 -3.97
N PRO A 66 9.23 9.18 -3.49
CA PRO A 66 9.34 8.52 -2.18
C PRO A 66 10.29 7.33 -2.21
N ASP A 67 10.85 6.97 -1.06
CA ASP A 67 11.55 5.70 -0.85
C ASP A 67 10.55 4.52 -0.73
N LEU A 68 9.33 4.81 -0.26
CA LEU A 68 8.22 3.85 -0.09
C LEU A 68 6.93 4.46 -0.65
N LEU A 69 6.35 3.83 -1.67
CA LEU A 69 5.03 4.16 -2.20
C LEU A 69 4.01 3.09 -1.81
N LEU A 70 2.94 3.47 -1.12
CA LEU A 70 1.83 2.58 -0.79
C LEU A 70 0.60 2.91 -1.64
N VAL A 71 0.05 1.86 -2.26
CA VAL A 71 -1.14 1.91 -3.12
C VAL A 71 -2.31 1.24 -2.42
N PRO A 72 -3.32 1.99 -1.94
CA PRO A 72 -4.52 1.42 -1.34
C PRO A 72 -5.39 0.72 -2.39
N GLY A 73 -6.29 -0.13 -1.91
CA GLY A 73 -7.34 -0.70 -2.73
C GLY A 73 -8.56 0.19 -2.86
N GLY A 74 -9.64 -0.40 -3.35
CA GLY A 74 -10.93 0.25 -3.59
C GLY A 74 -11.80 -0.59 -4.50
N GLY A 75 -12.83 -0.02 -5.11
CA GLY A 75 -13.75 -0.72 -6.00
C GLY A 75 -13.04 -1.46 -7.13
N TRP A 76 -13.31 -2.78 -7.24
CA TRP A 76 -12.80 -3.63 -8.29
C TRP A 76 -13.89 -4.27 -9.14
N THR A 77 -14.91 -4.87 -8.49
CA THR A 77 -16.05 -5.51 -9.17
C THR A 77 -17.15 -4.53 -9.57
N THR A 78 -17.03 -3.28 -9.15
CA THR A 78 -17.94 -2.18 -9.49
C THR A 78 -17.21 -1.11 -10.28
N GLU A 79 -17.95 -0.23 -10.95
CA GLU A 79 -17.36 0.95 -11.58
C GLU A 79 -16.77 1.88 -10.51
N GLY A 80 -15.61 2.48 -10.78
CA GLY A 80 -14.90 3.39 -9.88
C GLY A 80 -13.73 2.71 -9.14
N GLY A 81 -13.10 3.45 -8.23
CA GLY A 81 -11.99 2.99 -7.41
C GLY A 81 -10.81 2.46 -8.22
N VAL A 82 -10.23 1.34 -7.78
CA VAL A 82 -9.08 0.71 -8.44
C VAL A 82 -9.36 0.34 -9.90
N ARG A 83 -10.57 -0.15 -10.21
CA ARG A 83 -10.91 -0.49 -11.61
C ARG A 83 -10.79 0.73 -12.51
N ALA A 84 -11.39 1.85 -12.13
CA ALA A 84 -11.30 3.09 -12.91
C ALA A 84 -9.87 3.60 -13.03
N ALA A 85 -9.08 3.54 -11.95
CA ALA A 85 -7.68 3.95 -11.96
C ALA A 85 -6.82 3.08 -12.89
N VAL A 86 -7.09 1.76 -12.95
CA VAL A 86 -6.41 0.84 -13.86
C VAL A 86 -6.82 1.10 -15.30
N GLU A 87 -8.11 1.33 -15.58
CA GLU A 87 -8.62 1.63 -16.93
C GLU A 87 -8.12 2.98 -17.46
N ASP A 88 -7.97 3.99 -16.60
CA ASP A 88 -7.38 5.29 -16.92
C ASP A 88 -5.88 5.18 -17.25
N GLY A 89 -5.14 4.35 -16.53
CA GLY A 89 -3.73 4.05 -16.74
C GLY A 89 -2.74 5.00 -16.08
N ALA A 90 -3.13 6.20 -15.66
CA ALA A 90 -2.21 7.17 -15.08
C ALA A 90 -1.61 6.70 -13.74
N LEU A 91 -2.40 6.05 -12.87
CA LEU A 91 -1.89 5.52 -11.61
C LEU A 91 -0.93 4.34 -11.82
N PRO A 92 -1.23 3.30 -12.62
CA PRO A 92 -0.25 2.27 -12.97
C PRO A 92 1.05 2.81 -13.57
N GLU A 93 0.99 3.80 -14.45
CA GLU A 93 2.17 4.44 -15.04
C GLU A 93 3.02 5.13 -13.97
N ALA A 94 2.41 5.93 -13.10
CA ALA A 94 3.11 6.60 -12.00
C ALA A 94 3.75 5.61 -11.01
N VAL A 95 3.06 4.51 -10.67
CA VAL A 95 3.60 3.43 -9.84
C VAL A 95 4.80 2.77 -10.52
N ARG A 96 4.72 2.51 -11.81
CA ARG A 96 5.84 1.95 -12.58
C ARG A 96 7.06 2.86 -12.58
N GLU A 97 6.87 4.15 -12.80
CA GLU A 97 7.96 5.13 -12.74
C GLU A 97 8.67 5.11 -11.39
N ARG A 98 7.92 5.14 -10.27
CA ARG A 98 8.52 5.11 -8.92
C ARG A 98 9.24 3.80 -8.63
N TYR A 99 8.70 2.67 -9.11
CA TYR A 99 9.38 1.37 -9.05
C TYR A 99 10.71 1.40 -9.80
N ASP A 100 10.73 1.91 -11.04
CA ASP A 100 11.95 2.00 -11.86
C ASP A 100 12.99 2.98 -11.28
N ASP A 101 12.54 3.98 -10.52
CA ASP A 101 13.39 4.93 -9.77
C ASP A 101 13.95 4.32 -8.45
N GLY A 102 13.52 3.11 -8.09
CA GLY A 102 14.05 2.34 -6.96
C GLY A 102 13.24 2.43 -5.67
N ALA A 103 12.04 2.98 -5.70
CA ALA A 103 11.14 2.96 -4.55
C ALA A 103 10.67 1.53 -4.22
N THR A 104 10.55 1.21 -2.94
CA THR A 104 9.76 0.05 -2.51
C THR A 104 8.28 0.34 -2.77
N ILE A 105 7.59 -0.59 -3.45
CA ILE A 105 6.16 -0.45 -3.74
C ILE A 105 5.37 -1.39 -2.83
N ALA A 106 4.45 -0.82 -2.07
CA ALA A 106 3.53 -1.58 -1.24
C ALA A 106 2.09 -1.44 -1.72
N SER A 107 1.26 -2.48 -1.52
CA SER A 107 -0.17 -2.39 -1.81
C SER A 107 -1.03 -3.07 -0.76
N VAL A 108 -2.24 -2.58 -0.61
CA VAL A 108 -3.27 -3.16 0.26
C VAL A 108 -4.47 -3.54 -0.59
N CYS A 109 -5.10 -4.69 -0.28
CA CYS A 109 -6.38 -5.08 -0.86
C CYS A 109 -6.30 -5.20 -2.39
N THR A 110 -7.23 -4.59 -3.12
CA THR A 110 -7.24 -4.54 -4.59
C THR A 110 -6.18 -3.63 -5.19
N GLY A 111 -5.40 -2.90 -4.39
CA GLY A 111 -4.24 -2.13 -4.83
C GLY A 111 -3.22 -2.98 -5.60
N ALA A 112 -3.13 -4.29 -5.32
CA ALA A 112 -2.31 -5.22 -6.09
C ALA A 112 -2.68 -5.26 -7.59
N MET A 113 -3.93 -4.93 -7.96
CA MET A 113 -4.34 -4.87 -9.37
C MET A 113 -3.73 -3.66 -10.08
N VAL A 114 -3.46 -2.56 -9.37
CA VAL A 114 -2.68 -1.43 -9.91
C VAL A 114 -1.24 -1.86 -10.17
N LEU A 115 -0.63 -2.57 -9.21
CA LEU A 115 0.73 -3.10 -9.36
C LEU A 115 0.84 -4.09 -10.53
N SER A 116 -0.19 -4.94 -10.68
CA SER A 116 -0.26 -5.87 -11.82
C SER A 116 -0.38 -5.12 -13.16
N ALA A 117 -1.23 -4.10 -13.23
CA ALA A 117 -1.37 -3.25 -14.42
C ALA A 117 -0.09 -2.46 -14.73
N ALA A 118 0.67 -2.08 -13.72
CA ALA A 118 2.00 -1.49 -13.85
C ALA A 118 3.07 -2.49 -14.36
N GLY A 119 2.76 -3.80 -14.42
CA GLY A 119 3.67 -4.85 -14.87
C GLY A 119 4.76 -5.23 -13.85
N ILE A 120 4.62 -4.81 -12.58
CA ILE A 120 5.65 -5.07 -11.55
C ILE A 120 5.41 -6.37 -10.78
N LEU A 121 4.28 -7.05 -11.00
CA LEU A 121 3.99 -8.36 -10.38
C LEU A 121 4.28 -9.56 -11.30
N GLU A 122 4.85 -9.38 -12.48
CA GLU A 122 5.16 -10.48 -13.39
C GLU A 122 6.15 -11.47 -12.78
N GLY A 123 5.71 -12.72 -12.58
CA GLY A 123 6.50 -13.80 -11.99
C GLY A 123 6.72 -13.71 -10.48
N ARG A 124 6.10 -12.72 -9.81
CA ARG A 124 6.26 -12.47 -8.37
C ARG A 124 5.13 -13.04 -7.54
N PRO A 125 5.40 -13.48 -6.31
CA PRO A 125 4.35 -13.77 -5.34
C PRO A 125 3.65 -12.48 -4.89
N ALA A 126 2.32 -12.53 -4.77
CA ALA A 126 1.54 -11.39 -4.32
C ALA A 126 0.24 -11.81 -3.62
N ALA A 127 -0.16 -11.03 -2.62
CA ALA A 127 -1.47 -11.10 -2.01
C ALA A 127 -2.39 -10.01 -2.59
N THR A 128 -3.68 -10.29 -2.58
CA THR A 128 -4.73 -9.31 -2.92
C THR A 128 -6.01 -9.60 -2.12
N HIS A 129 -6.98 -8.72 -2.21
CA HIS A 129 -8.30 -8.95 -1.60
C HIS A 129 -8.99 -10.17 -2.26
N PRO A 130 -9.74 -11.01 -1.51
CA PRO A 130 -10.43 -12.18 -2.04
C PRO A 130 -11.25 -11.92 -3.31
N VAL A 131 -11.84 -10.73 -3.45
CA VAL A 131 -12.64 -10.34 -4.63
C VAL A 131 -11.84 -10.25 -5.92
N ALA A 132 -10.51 -10.08 -5.86
CA ALA A 132 -9.63 -9.92 -7.01
C ALA A 132 -8.66 -11.11 -7.21
N VAL A 133 -8.75 -12.16 -6.40
CA VAL A 133 -7.84 -13.32 -6.46
C VAL A 133 -7.87 -14.00 -7.82
N ASP A 134 -9.05 -14.27 -8.38
CA ASP A 134 -9.18 -14.93 -9.67
C ASP A 134 -8.64 -14.06 -10.82
N ASP A 135 -8.86 -12.75 -10.74
CA ASP A 135 -8.36 -11.79 -11.74
C ASP A 135 -6.84 -11.65 -11.65
N LEU A 136 -6.27 -11.58 -10.43
CA LEU A 136 -4.82 -11.54 -10.25
C LEU A 136 -4.16 -12.85 -10.69
N ALA A 137 -4.77 -14.00 -10.39
CA ALA A 137 -4.30 -15.32 -10.84
C ALA A 137 -4.35 -15.50 -12.37
N ALA A 138 -5.20 -14.74 -13.05
CA ALA A 138 -5.24 -14.71 -14.52
C ALA A 138 -4.11 -13.89 -15.16
N THR A 139 -3.33 -13.17 -14.35
CA THR A 139 -2.13 -12.44 -14.79
C THR A 139 -0.88 -13.32 -14.67
N ALA A 140 0.31 -12.74 -14.86
CA ALA A 140 1.58 -13.44 -14.64
C ALA A 140 2.05 -13.45 -13.17
N ALA A 141 1.26 -12.92 -12.23
CA ALA A 141 1.56 -12.96 -10.80
C ALA A 141 1.27 -14.35 -10.21
N THR A 142 1.98 -14.71 -9.15
CA THR A 142 1.69 -15.90 -8.33
C THR A 142 0.92 -15.49 -7.09
N VAL A 143 -0.37 -15.81 -7.04
CA VAL A 143 -1.20 -15.47 -5.87
C VAL A 143 -0.80 -16.31 -4.68
N VAL A 144 -0.54 -15.66 -3.54
CA VAL A 144 -0.23 -16.27 -2.25
C VAL A 144 -1.36 -15.93 -1.28
N ASP A 145 -1.93 -16.96 -0.62
CA ASP A 145 -3.01 -16.79 0.37
C ASP A 145 -2.40 -16.50 1.75
N GLU A 146 -1.69 -15.39 1.83
CA GLU A 146 -1.12 -14.87 3.07
C GLU A 146 -1.56 -13.43 3.31
N ARG A 147 -1.49 -13.03 4.56
CA ARG A 147 -1.95 -11.71 4.97
C ARG A 147 -1.02 -10.60 4.47
N VAL A 148 0.28 -10.88 4.49
CA VAL A 148 1.34 -10.02 3.96
C VAL A 148 2.33 -10.88 3.18
N VAL A 149 2.70 -10.43 1.99
CA VAL A 149 3.70 -11.06 1.11
C VAL A 149 4.79 -10.03 0.83
N ASP A 150 6.01 -10.34 1.25
CA ASP A 150 7.20 -9.54 1.02
C ASP A 150 8.08 -10.20 -0.04
N ASP A 151 8.23 -9.57 -1.19
CA ASP A 151 9.12 -9.96 -2.29
C ASP A 151 10.24 -8.93 -2.48
N GLY A 152 10.77 -8.40 -1.38
CA GLY A 152 11.88 -7.45 -1.36
C GLY A 152 11.44 -6.01 -1.65
N ASP A 153 11.50 -5.59 -2.89
CA ASP A 153 11.11 -4.25 -3.34
C ASP A 153 9.59 -4.11 -3.61
N VAL A 154 8.84 -5.22 -3.52
CA VAL A 154 7.38 -5.23 -3.64
C VAL A 154 6.77 -5.94 -2.44
N VAL A 155 5.88 -5.27 -1.71
CA VAL A 155 5.20 -5.83 -0.53
C VAL A 155 3.69 -5.69 -0.70
N THR A 156 2.96 -6.81 -0.66
CA THR A 156 1.51 -6.80 -0.89
C THR A 156 0.75 -7.33 0.33
N ALA A 157 -0.43 -6.78 0.59
CA ALA A 157 -1.32 -7.26 1.64
C ALA A 157 -2.71 -7.58 1.10
N GLY A 158 -3.34 -8.57 1.72
CA GLY A 158 -4.66 -9.09 1.36
C GLY A 158 -5.82 -8.15 1.67
N GLY A 159 -6.77 -8.59 2.48
CA GLY A 159 -7.98 -7.80 2.80
C GLY A 159 -7.69 -6.53 3.61
N VAL A 160 -8.65 -5.66 3.64
CA VAL A 160 -8.61 -4.27 4.16
C VAL A 160 -7.77 -4.08 5.44
N THR A 161 -8.04 -4.87 6.49
CA THR A 161 -7.30 -4.76 7.76
C THR A 161 -5.86 -5.26 7.69
N SER A 162 -5.46 -5.94 6.61
CA SER A 162 -4.08 -6.41 6.42
C SER A 162 -3.09 -5.27 6.20
N GLY A 163 -3.59 -4.08 5.79
CA GLY A 163 -2.77 -2.89 5.66
C GLY A 163 -2.10 -2.44 6.95
N ILE A 164 -2.74 -2.71 8.10
CA ILE A 164 -2.15 -2.44 9.43
C ILE A 164 -0.95 -3.36 9.66
N ASP A 165 -1.10 -4.67 9.38
CA ASP A 165 -0.02 -5.64 9.56
C ASP A 165 1.12 -5.42 8.55
N LEU A 166 0.79 -5.03 7.31
CA LEU A 166 1.78 -4.64 6.30
C LEU A 166 2.61 -3.43 6.78
N ALA A 167 1.97 -2.40 7.29
CA ALA A 167 2.69 -1.21 7.75
C ALA A 167 3.54 -1.49 9.00
N LEU A 168 3.07 -2.35 9.92
CA LEU A 168 3.88 -2.83 11.05
C LEU A 168 5.07 -3.67 10.57
N TRP A 169 4.90 -4.50 9.54
CA TRP A 169 5.99 -5.24 8.93
C TRP A 169 7.04 -4.32 8.30
N LEU A 170 6.60 -3.30 7.56
CA LEU A 170 7.50 -2.30 7.00
C LEU A 170 8.29 -1.55 8.07
N LEU A 171 7.65 -1.19 9.21
CA LEU A 171 8.37 -0.60 10.34
C LEU A 171 9.39 -1.56 10.94
N GLU A 172 9.04 -2.84 11.10
CA GLU A 172 9.95 -3.87 11.61
C GLU A 172 11.16 -4.06 10.69
N ARG A 173 10.91 -4.18 9.38
CA ARG A 173 11.95 -4.40 8.38
C ARG A 173 12.94 -3.24 8.27
N GLU A 174 12.45 -2.00 8.29
CA GLU A 174 13.27 -0.81 8.06
C GLU A 174 13.88 -0.23 9.35
N PHE A 175 13.19 -0.37 10.49
CA PHE A 175 13.56 0.30 11.74
C PHE A 175 13.73 -0.65 12.93
N GLY A 176 13.43 -1.93 12.74
CA GLY A 176 13.58 -2.98 13.75
C GLY A 176 12.30 -3.28 14.54
N VAL A 177 12.28 -4.48 15.10
CA VAL A 177 11.13 -5.06 15.80
C VAL A 177 10.65 -4.20 16.98
N GLU A 178 11.55 -3.52 17.68
CA GLU A 178 11.22 -2.70 18.85
C GLU A 178 10.29 -1.53 18.50
N ILE A 179 10.48 -0.90 17.34
CA ILE A 179 9.60 0.17 16.84
C ILE A 179 8.22 -0.40 16.48
N ALA A 180 8.18 -1.51 15.74
CA ALA A 180 6.92 -2.14 15.36
C ALA A 180 6.10 -2.61 16.56
N GLU A 181 6.74 -3.23 17.56
CA GLU A 181 6.09 -3.65 18.80
C GLU A 181 5.55 -2.47 19.63
N ALA A 182 6.31 -1.37 19.72
CA ALA A 182 5.86 -0.16 20.41
C ALA A 182 4.60 0.42 19.72
N VAL A 183 4.57 0.46 18.40
CA VAL A 183 3.40 0.95 17.63
C VAL A 183 2.22 0.00 17.78
N ALA A 184 2.42 -1.32 17.67
CA ALA A 184 1.35 -2.30 17.87
C ALA A 184 0.73 -2.20 19.27
N ALA A 185 1.55 -2.00 20.30
CA ALA A 185 1.09 -1.81 21.67
C ALA A 185 0.30 -0.50 21.84
N GLU A 186 0.78 0.63 21.28
CA GLU A 186 0.07 1.92 21.30
C GLU A 186 -1.29 1.84 20.64
N MET A 187 -1.37 1.12 19.50
CA MET A 187 -2.61 0.93 18.75
C MET A 187 -3.50 -0.19 19.32
N ALA A 188 -3.07 -0.88 20.37
CA ALA A 188 -3.73 -2.07 20.92
C ALA A 188 -4.06 -3.10 19.82
N HIS A 189 -3.17 -3.25 18.84
CA HIS A 189 -3.32 -4.17 17.72
C HIS A 189 -2.49 -5.43 17.92
N GLU A 190 -3.13 -6.59 17.80
CA GLU A 190 -2.47 -7.89 17.73
C GLU A 190 -2.25 -8.24 16.27
N ARG A 191 -0.99 -8.36 15.86
CA ARG A 191 -0.60 -8.78 14.50
C ARG A 191 -1.15 -10.17 14.20
N ARG A 192 -1.58 -10.39 12.97
CA ARG A 192 -2.21 -11.64 12.54
C ARG A 192 -1.48 -12.25 11.36
N GLY A 193 -1.31 -13.57 11.42
CA GLY A 193 -0.64 -14.33 10.38
C GLY A 193 0.87 -14.12 10.37
N ASP A 194 1.55 -14.97 9.64
CA ASP A 194 2.97 -14.83 9.33
C ASP A 194 3.12 -13.97 8.06
N VAL A 195 4.30 -13.39 7.88
CA VAL A 195 4.67 -12.73 6.62
C VAL A 195 5.29 -13.78 5.72
N PHE A 196 4.79 -13.90 4.49
CA PHE A 196 5.47 -14.69 3.47
C PHE A 196 6.63 -13.88 2.91
N GLU A 197 7.84 -14.38 3.07
CA GLU A 197 9.04 -13.80 2.47
C GLU A 197 9.52 -14.70 1.32
N SER A 198 9.69 -14.12 0.14
CA SER A 198 10.27 -14.84 -1.00
C SER A 198 11.79 -15.01 -0.80
N SER A 199 12.31 -16.15 -1.19
CA SER A 199 13.72 -16.53 -0.99
C SER A 199 14.62 -15.98 -2.09
#